data_b84b334f90687394a2a98c632d3dda8c
#
_entry.id   b84b334f90687394a2a98c632d3dda8c
#
_cell.length_a   1.000
_cell.length_b   1.000
_cell.length_c   1.000
_cell.angle_alpha   90.00
_cell.angle_beta   90.00
_cell.angle_gamma   90.00
#
_symmetry.space_group_name_H-M   'P 1'
#
loop_
_entity.id
_entity.type
_entity.pdbx_description
1 polymer ?
#
loop_
_entity_poly.entity_id
_entity_poly.type
_entity_poly.pdbx_seq_one_letter_code
_entity_poly.pdbx_strand_id
1 'polypeptide(L)'
;MTDDERDLASLGYSQQLLREMGGFANFAVSFSIISILTGAVLLYGYGLKFAGPVVSSVGWPIVSVFTLCVAASMAEIASVYPTAGGLYFWARTLGGWRWGWATAWLNMIGQVSITAGINVAAAIYLIGAFTHTSTSWLVQLGVMVLIMIPQVAINLWGVRLTARLNDLSVWWHIGGVLLIVIALAFFGRHHNPLAFLFSFHPTANLLESSKVMAVGDRAIPSPLFALIPQLRSLYAAAPALLLFVLSLLQAQWTYTGYDASAHMAEETKHSRMNSA
;
A
#
# COMPACT_ATOMS: atom_id res chain seq x y z
N MET A 1 -7.41 -29.68 21.78
CA MET A 1 -6.41 -28.72 21.31
C MET A 1 -6.22 -28.94 19.81
N THR A 2 -6.53 -27.94 19.01
CA THR A 2 -6.33 -27.97 17.53
C THR A 2 -4.85 -27.94 17.21
N ASP A 3 -4.46 -28.20 15.94
CA ASP A 3 -3.07 -28.10 15.51
C ASP A 3 -2.56 -26.66 15.69
N ASP A 4 -3.37 -25.67 15.32
CA ASP A 4 -3.04 -24.27 15.49
C ASP A 4 -2.81 -23.86 16.96
N GLU A 5 -3.62 -24.40 17.90
CA GLU A 5 -3.43 -24.16 19.34
C GLU A 5 -2.13 -24.79 19.87
N ARG A 6 -1.78 -25.97 19.34
CA ARG A 6 -0.50 -26.62 19.68
C ARG A 6 0.69 -25.83 19.17
N ASP A 7 0.58 -25.27 17.98
CA ASP A 7 1.61 -24.43 17.39
C ASP A 7 1.87 -23.19 18.23
N LEU A 8 0.81 -22.46 18.62
CA LEU A 8 0.94 -21.30 19.50
C LEU A 8 1.49 -21.65 20.87
N ALA A 9 1.02 -22.76 21.47
CA ALA A 9 1.51 -23.23 22.75
C ALA A 9 3.01 -23.57 22.72
N SER A 10 3.50 -24.12 21.60
CA SER A 10 4.94 -24.40 21.42
C SER A 10 5.81 -23.14 21.38
N LEU A 11 5.21 -21.99 21.00
CA LEU A 11 5.84 -20.67 21.00
C LEU A 11 5.64 -19.88 22.31
N GLY A 12 4.99 -20.50 23.32
CA GLY A 12 4.72 -19.89 24.62
C GLY A 12 3.48 -19.00 24.65
N TYR A 13 2.59 -19.09 23.66
CA TYR A 13 1.36 -18.32 23.56
C TYR A 13 0.11 -19.18 23.72
N SER A 14 -0.94 -18.61 24.32
CA SER A 14 -2.27 -19.23 24.34
C SER A 14 -3.15 -18.58 23.27
N GLN A 15 -3.99 -19.39 22.60
CA GLN A 15 -4.98 -18.89 21.66
C GLN A 15 -5.96 -17.94 22.38
N GLN A 16 -6.01 -16.69 21.97
CA GLN A 16 -6.91 -15.67 22.51
C GLN A 16 -7.93 -15.18 21.49
N LEU A 17 -7.57 -15.13 20.22
CA LEU A 17 -8.41 -14.65 19.13
C LEU A 17 -9.22 -15.79 18.51
N LEU A 18 -10.43 -15.47 18.05
CA LEU A 18 -11.30 -16.43 17.38
C LEU A 18 -10.82 -16.67 15.95
N ARG A 19 -10.57 -17.93 15.58
CA ARG A 19 -10.19 -18.33 14.24
C ARG A 19 -11.41 -18.44 13.34
N GLU A 20 -11.78 -17.34 12.71
CA GLU A 20 -12.95 -17.30 11.83
C GLU A 20 -12.57 -17.17 10.33
N MET A 21 -11.34 -16.75 10.02
CA MET A 21 -10.88 -16.53 8.66
C MET A 21 -10.41 -17.82 8.00
N GLY A 22 -10.86 -18.06 6.77
CA GLY A 22 -10.29 -19.06 5.86
C GLY A 22 -9.09 -18.51 5.08
N GLY A 23 -8.37 -19.37 4.34
CA GLY A 23 -7.21 -18.96 3.55
C GLY A 23 -7.54 -17.87 2.51
N PHE A 24 -8.70 -17.94 1.84
CA PHE A 24 -9.11 -16.89 0.90
C PHE A 24 -9.35 -15.55 1.59
N ALA A 25 -10.01 -15.53 2.75
CA ALA A 25 -10.23 -14.31 3.51
C ALA A 25 -8.93 -13.69 4.00
N ASN A 26 -7.96 -14.51 4.41
CA ASN A 26 -6.62 -14.04 4.77
C ASN A 26 -5.89 -13.43 3.56
N PHE A 27 -5.85 -14.12 2.43
CA PHE A 27 -5.31 -13.58 1.17
C PHE A 27 -6.01 -12.27 0.79
N ALA A 28 -7.33 -12.20 0.92
CA ALA A 28 -8.13 -11.04 0.59
C ALA A 28 -7.73 -9.79 1.40
N VAL A 29 -7.27 -9.95 2.66
CA VAL A 29 -6.76 -8.83 3.47
C VAL A 29 -5.54 -8.20 2.79
N SER A 30 -4.50 -8.97 2.48
CA SER A 30 -3.32 -8.46 1.79
C SER A 30 -3.66 -7.89 0.42
N PHE A 31 -4.49 -8.59 -0.36
CA PHE A 31 -4.88 -8.14 -1.69
C PHE A 31 -5.64 -6.81 -1.68
N SER A 32 -6.50 -6.59 -0.68
CA SER A 32 -7.26 -5.34 -0.55
C SER A 32 -6.39 -4.17 -0.10
N ILE A 33 -5.35 -4.43 0.70
CA ILE A 33 -4.40 -3.40 1.16
C ILE A 33 -3.41 -3.05 0.04
N ILE A 34 -2.98 -4.02 -0.77
CA ILE A 34 -2.24 -3.75 -2.01
C ILE A 34 -3.13 -2.89 -2.90
N SER A 35 -2.88 -1.59 -2.90
CA SER A 35 -3.85 -0.63 -3.40
C SER A 35 -3.66 -0.36 -4.89
N ILE A 36 -4.36 -1.13 -5.73
CA ILE A 36 -4.33 -0.92 -7.19
C ILE A 36 -4.87 0.47 -7.54
N LEU A 37 -6.00 0.88 -6.93
CA LEU A 37 -6.63 2.15 -7.27
C LEU A 37 -5.87 3.36 -6.71
N THR A 38 -5.44 3.33 -5.46
CA THR A 38 -4.69 4.44 -4.86
C THR A 38 -3.20 4.42 -5.24
N GLY A 39 -2.59 3.25 -5.36
CA GLY A 39 -1.19 3.11 -5.75
C GLY A 39 -0.98 3.22 -7.26
N ALA A 40 -1.55 2.31 -8.05
CA ALA A 40 -1.29 2.28 -9.48
C ALA A 40 -1.98 3.42 -10.23
N VAL A 41 -3.23 3.75 -9.90
CA VAL A 41 -4.00 4.77 -10.63
C VAL A 41 -3.70 6.18 -10.13
N LEU A 42 -3.81 6.45 -8.82
CA LEU A 42 -3.58 7.79 -8.29
C LEU A 42 -2.12 8.23 -8.47
N LEU A 43 -1.15 7.35 -8.20
CA LEU A 43 0.26 7.65 -8.33
C LEU A 43 0.80 7.45 -9.75
N TYR A 44 -0.05 7.10 -10.73
CA TYR A 44 0.38 6.94 -12.13
C TYR A 44 1.10 8.18 -12.66
N GLY A 45 0.50 9.35 -12.43
CA GLY A 45 1.11 10.63 -12.81
C GLY A 45 2.45 10.92 -12.12
N TYR A 46 2.66 10.40 -10.91
CA TYR A 46 3.93 10.50 -10.20
C TYR A 46 5.03 9.74 -10.96
N GLY A 47 4.82 8.45 -11.24
CA GLY A 47 5.78 7.64 -11.97
C GLY A 47 6.12 8.21 -13.36
N LEU A 48 5.09 8.63 -14.11
CA LEU A 48 5.28 9.25 -15.42
C LEU A 48 6.10 10.55 -15.37
N LYS A 49 5.90 11.39 -14.37
CA LYS A 49 6.64 12.64 -14.22
C LYS A 49 8.13 12.41 -14.02
N PHE A 50 8.51 11.41 -13.23
CA PHE A 50 9.91 11.16 -12.87
C PHE A 50 10.69 10.39 -13.94
N ALA A 51 10.06 9.42 -14.61
CA ALA A 51 10.77 8.58 -15.58
C ALA A 51 10.07 8.48 -16.94
N GLY A 52 8.81 8.88 -17.04
CA GLY A 52 8.00 8.61 -18.21
C GLY A 52 7.47 7.17 -18.23
N PRO A 53 7.01 6.69 -19.39
CA PRO A 53 6.36 5.37 -19.54
C PRO A 53 7.22 4.18 -19.12
N VAL A 54 8.54 4.30 -19.16
CA VAL A 54 9.48 3.22 -18.77
C VAL A 54 9.29 2.74 -17.33
N VAL A 55 8.72 3.56 -16.46
CA VAL A 55 8.39 3.11 -15.09
C VAL A 55 7.41 1.96 -15.10
N SER A 56 6.44 1.97 -16.02
CA SER A 56 5.43 0.91 -16.11
C SER A 56 5.97 -0.38 -16.73
N SER A 57 6.82 -0.28 -17.73
CA SER A 57 7.35 -1.44 -18.47
C SER A 57 8.58 -2.08 -17.84
N VAL A 58 9.43 -1.30 -17.17
CA VAL A 58 10.69 -1.76 -16.56
C VAL A 58 10.66 -1.60 -15.04
N GLY A 59 10.22 -0.45 -14.54
CA GLY A 59 10.22 -0.15 -13.12
C GLY A 59 9.31 -1.09 -12.32
N TRP A 60 8.08 -1.29 -12.78
CA TRP A 60 7.13 -2.21 -12.12
C TRP A 60 7.64 -3.65 -12.05
N PRO A 61 8.10 -4.30 -13.15
CA PRO A 61 8.69 -5.63 -13.08
C PRO A 61 9.87 -5.73 -12.12
N ILE A 62 10.75 -4.74 -12.07
CA ILE A 62 11.88 -4.72 -11.13
C ILE A 62 11.36 -4.75 -9.69
N VAL A 63 10.48 -3.83 -9.32
CA VAL A 63 9.91 -3.77 -7.97
C VAL A 63 9.14 -5.05 -7.64
N SER A 64 8.38 -5.60 -8.60
CA SER A 64 7.64 -6.86 -8.42
C SER A 64 8.56 -8.01 -8.05
N VAL A 65 9.67 -8.18 -8.76
CA VAL A 65 10.63 -9.26 -8.48
C VAL A 65 11.22 -9.11 -7.08
N PHE A 66 11.68 -7.91 -6.71
CA PHE A 66 12.22 -7.67 -5.37
C PHE A 66 11.17 -7.87 -4.27
N THR A 67 9.96 -7.39 -4.48
CA THR A 67 8.85 -7.60 -3.52
C THR A 67 8.52 -9.08 -3.36
N LEU A 68 8.47 -9.84 -4.45
CA LEU A 68 8.23 -11.29 -4.40
C LEU A 68 9.34 -12.04 -3.65
N CYS A 69 10.62 -11.66 -3.83
CA CYS A 69 11.72 -12.25 -3.09
C CYS A 69 11.58 -12.01 -1.57
N VAL A 70 11.20 -10.78 -1.18
CA VAL A 70 10.96 -10.46 0.24
C VAL A 70 9.74 -11.21 0.75
N ALA A 71 8.63 -11.21 0.00
CA ALA A 71 7.39 -11.90 0.38
C ALA A 71 7.62 -13.41 0.56
N ALA A 72 8.39 -14.06 -0.33
CA ALA A 72 8.74 -15.47 -0.20
C ALA A 72 9.53 -15.76 1.09
N SER A 73 10.50 -14.91 1.43
CA SER A 73 11.24 -15.04 2.69
C SER A 73 10.34 -14.82 3.91
N MET A 74 9.40 -13.88 3.83
CA MET A 74 8.44 -13.63 4.91
C MET A 74 7.44 -14.77 5.06
N ALA A 75 7.00 -15.39 3.96
CA ALA A 75 6.10 -16.54 3.97
C ALA A 75 6.76 -17.74 4.70
N GLU A 76 8.05 -17.98 4.47
CA GLU A 76 8.79 -19.00 5.19
C GLU A 76 8.81 -18.73 6.71
N ILE A 77 9.09 -17.50 7.12
CA ILE A 77 9.08 -17.10 8.53
C ILE A 77 7.66 -17.21 9.13
N ALA A 78 6.62 -16.77 8.40
CA ALA A 78 5.23 -16.84 8.83
C ALA A 78 4.76 -18.29 9.06
N SER A 79 5.23 -19.23 8.25
CA SER A 79 4.93 -20.66 8.42
C SER A 79 5.53 -21.25 9.70
N VAL A 80 6.65 -20.70 10.17
CA VAL A 80 7.32 -21.14 11.41
C VAL A 80 6.75 -20.43 12.63
N TYR A 81 6.43 -19.14 12.50
CA TYR A 81 5.98 -18.28 13.59
C TYR A 81 4.60 -17.63 13.27
N PRO A 82 3.50 -18.41 13.28
CA PRO A 82 2.17 -17.93 12.92
C PRO A 82 1.50 -17.18 14.09
N THR A 83 2.10 -16.07 14.50
CA THR A 83 1.60 -15.24 15.62
C THR A 83 1.05 -13.91 15.12
N ALA A 84 0.03 -13.35 15.78
CA ALA A 84 -0.53 -12.03 15.49
C ALA A 84 0.48 -10.89 15.64
N GLY A 85 1.55 -11.11 16.40
CA GLY A 85 2.66 -10.16 16.50
C GLY A 85 3.45 -9.97 15.21
N GLY A 86 3.32 -10.87 14.22
CA GLY A 86 3.89 -10.77 12.89
C GLY A 86 5.35 -10.31 12.91
N LEU A 87 5.62 -9.24 12.15
CA LEU A 87 6.96 -8.65 12.01
C LEU A 87 7.66 -8.33 13.33
N TYR A 88 6.92 -7.83 14.32
CA TYR A 88 7.48 -7.56 15.66
C TYR A 88 8.02 -8.82 16.31
N PHE A 89 7.20 -9.89 16.31
CA PHE A 89 7.56 -11.16 16.93
C PHE A 89 8.79 -11.78 16.25
N TRP A 90 8.80 -11.78 14.92
CA TRP A 90 9.91 -12.30 14.12
C TRP A 90 11.20 -11.54 14.38
N ALA A 91 11.15 -10.21 14.33
CA ALA A 91 12.31 -9.37 14.59
C ALA A 91 12.84 -9.51 16.00
N ARG A 92 11.96 -9.69 17.01
CA ARG A 92 12.34 -9.94 18.39
C ARG A 92 12.99 -11.30 18.56
N THR A 93 12.43 -12.33 17.94
CA THR A 93 12.90 -13.72 18.07
C THR A 93 14.25 -13.92 17.37
N LEU A 94 14.41 -13.36 16.18
CA LEU A 94 15.60 -13.52 15.35
C LEU A 94 16.72 -12.52 15.69
N GLY A 95 16.37 -11.28 16.03
CA GLY A 95 17.32 -10.17 16.21
C GLY A 95 17.39 -9.60 17.64
N GLY A 96 16.55 -10.09 18.54
CA GLY A 96 16.49 -9.64 19.93
C GLY A 96 15.57 -8.41 20.14
N TRP A 97 15.43 -8.00 21.42
CA TRP A 97 14.43 -7.03 21.84
C TRP A 97 14.53 -5.65 21.16
N ARG A 98 15.77 -5.20 20.88
CA ARG A 98 16.00 -3.90 20.23
C ARG A 98 15.45 -3.85 18.82
N TRP A 99 15.68 -4.91 18.05
CA TRP A 99 15.12 -5.05 16.70
C TRP A 99 13.61 -5.21 16.72
N GLY A 100 13.07 -5.98 17.65
CA GLY A 100 11.63 -6.08 17.84
C GLY A 100 11.00 -4.73 18.14
N TRP A 101 11.56 -3.95 19.08
CA TRP A 101 11.08 -2.63 19.41
C TRP A 101 11.11 -1.66 18.21
N ALA A 102 12.24 -1.59 17.51
CA ALA A 102 12.38 -0.73 16.34
C ALA A 102 11.38 -1.11 15.23
N THR A 103 11.21 -2.40 14.96
CA THR A 103 10.26 -2.92 13.97
C THR A 103 8.83 -2.57 14.34
N ALA A 104 8.44 -2.71 15.62
CA ALA A 104 7.10 -2.34 16.09
C ALA A 104 6.80 -0.85 15.85
N TRP A 105 7.74 0.04 16.20
CA TRP A 105 7.59 1.47 16.02
C TRP A 105 7.52 1.86 14.54
N LEU A 106 8.42 1.36 13.72
CA LEU A 106 8.44 1.66 12.28
C LEU A 106 7.18 1.14 11.59
N ASN A 107 6.73 -0.07 11.95
CA ASN A 107 5.49 -0.64 11.41
C ASN A 107 4.28 0.20 11.85
N MET A 108 4.17 0.59 13.12
CA MET A 108 3.07 1.43 13.61
C MET A 108 3.00 2.76 12.87
N ILE A 109 4.13 3.46 12.72
CA ILE A 109 4.19 4.72 11.97
C ILE A 109 3.78 4.48 10.51
N GLY A 110 4.26 3.40 9.90
CA GLY A 110 3.90 3.01 8.54
C GLY A 110 2.39 2.78 8.39
N GLN A 111 1.77 2.01 9.27
CA GLN A 111 0.33 1.71 9.23
C GLN A 111 -0.54 2.96 9.42
N VAL A 112 -0.17 3.85 10.34
CA VAL A 112 -0.86 5.13 10.52
C VAL A 112 -0.74 5.99 9.26
N SER A 113 0.46 6.08 8.67
CA SER A 113 0.71 6.87 7.47
C SER A 113 -0.05 6.34 6.25
N ILE A 114 -0.08 5.02 6.05
CA ILE A 114 -0.83 4.37 4.96
C ILE A 114 -2.33 4.63 5.14
N THR A 115 -2.87 4.38 6.33
CA THR A 115 -4.30 4.59 6.60
C THR A 115 -4.70 6.05 6.34
N ALA A 116 -3.89 7.00 6.79
CA ALA A 116 -4.12 8.41 6.53
C ALA A 116 -4.07 8.72 5.02
N GLY A 117 -3.06 8.20 4.31
CA GLY A 117 -2.89 8.42 2.86
C GLY A 117 -4.06 7.86 2.03
N ILE A 118 -4.54 6.66 2.35
CA ILE A 118 -5.68 6.03 1.67
C ILE A 118 -6.97 6.82 1.93
N ASN A 119 -7.20 7.29 3.16
CA ASN A 119 -8.39 8.08 3.48
C ASN A 119 -8.36 9.46 2.81
N VAL A 120 -7.20 10.11 2.71
CA VAL A 120 -7.03 11.34 1.93
C VAL A 120 -7.33 11.09 0.46
N ALA A 121 -6.80 10.03 -0.13
CA ALA A 121 -7.07 9.66 -1.51
C ALA A 121 -8.56 9.40 -1.76
N ALA A 122 -9.22 8.64 -0.88
CA ALA A 122 -10.65 8.38 -0.95
C ALA A 122 -11.47 9.68 -0.87
N ALA A 123 -11.11 10.60 0.00
CA ALA A 123 -11.75 11.92 0.11
C ALA A 123 -11.59 12.74 -1.17
N ILE A 124 -10.40 12.77 -1.76
CA ILE A 124 -10.14 13.47 -3.03
C ILE A 124 -11.02 12.90 -4.16
N TYR A 125 -11.08 11.57 -4.30
CA TYR A 125 -11.91 10.93 -5.32
C TYR A 125 -13.39 11.20 -5.09
N LEU A 126 -13.87 11.10 -3.86
CA LEU A 126 -15.28 11.34 -3.53
C LEU A 126 -15.66 12.80 -3.83
N ILE A 127 -14.84 13.75 -3.42
CA ILE A 127 -15.05 15.16 -3.70
C ILE A 127 -15.03 15.41 -5.21
N GLY A 128 -14.04 14.88 -5.94
CA GLY A 128 -13.92 15.03 -7.38
C GLY A 128 -15.08 14.45 -8.17
N ALA A 129 -15.77 13.42 -7.63
CA ALA A 129 -16.96 12.85 -8.25
C ALA A 129 -18.18 13.79 -8.19
N PHE A 130 -18.26 14.66 -7.17
CA PHE A 130 -19.41 15.56 -6.97
C PHE A 130 -19.11 17.03 -7.26
N THR A 131 -17.83 17.41 -7.28
CA THR A 131 -17.44 18.81 -7.49
C THR A 131 -16.29 18.91 -8.49
N HIS A 132 -16.37 19.90 -9.38
CA HIS A 132 -15.31 20.23 -10.35
C HIS A 132 -14.43 21.40 -9.89
N THR A 133 -14.64 21.88 -8.66
CA THR A 133 -13.91 23.03 -8.10
C THR A 133 -12.96 22.59 -7.00
N SER A 134 -11.87 23.33 -6.84
CA SER A 134 -10.94 23.13 -5.73
C SER A 134 -11.68 23.35 -4.40
N THR A 135 -11.61 22.37 -3.51
CA THR A 135 -12.22 22.43 -2.19
C THR A 135 -11.21 22.85 -1.13
N SER A 136 -11.67 23.50 -0.08
CA SER A 136 -10.79 23.86 1.04
C SER A 136 -10.29 22.61 1.77
N TRP A 137 -9.12 22.69 2.38
CA TRP A 137 -8.55 21.58 3.16
C TRP A 137 -9.46 21.12 4.32
N LEU A 138 -10.27 22.03 4.87
CA LEU A 138 -11.26 21.71 5.91
C LEU A 138 -12.36 20.79 5.39
N VAL A 139 -12.83 21.01 4.17
CA VAL A 139 -13.83 20.14 3.54
C VAL A 139 -13.23 18.76 3.28
N GLN A 140 -11.99 18.69 2.80
CA GLN A 140 -11.30 17.41 2.60
C GLN A 140 -11.13 16.65 3.92
N LEU A 141 -10.72 17.34 4.98
CA LEU A 141 -10.60 16.75 6.31
C LEU A 141 -11.96 16.26 6.84
N GLY A 142 -13.02 17.06 6.65
CA GLY A 142 -14.37 16.67 7.03
C GLY A 142 -14.86 15.41 6.31
N VAL A 143 -14.64 15.33 4.99
CA VAL A 143 -14.97 14.13 4.20
C VAL A 143 -14.13 12.94 4.64
N MET A 144 -12.85 13.12 4.90
CA MET A 144 -11.98 12.06 5.40
C MET A 144 -12.49 11.49 6.75
N VAL A 145 -12.84 12.36 7.70
CA VAL A 145 -13.41 11.94 8.99
C VAL A 145 -14.74 11.20 8.78
N LEU A 146 -15.59 11.70 7.89
CA LEU A 146 -16.86 11.04 7.55
C LEU A 146 -16.66 9.64 7.00
N ILE A 147 -15.64 9.41 6.18
CA ILE A 147 -15.27 8.09 5.65
C ILE A 147 -14.72 7.19 6.76
N MET A 148 -13.99 7.73 7.73
CA MET A 148 -13.40 6.95 8.82
C MET A 148 -14.46 6.43 9.81
N ILE A 149 -15.56 7.12 10.02
CA ILE A 149 -16.63 6.70 10.96
C ILE A 149 -17.13 5.28 10.64
N PRO A 150 -17.63 4.97 9.43
CA PRO A 150 -18.06 3.61 9.11
C PRO A 150 -16.93 2.59 9.15
N GLN A 151 -15.70 2.96 8.81
CA GLN A 151 -14.55 2.07 8.91
C GLN A 151 -14.31 1.63 10.36
N VAL A 152 -14.31 2.58 11.30
CA VAL A 152 -14.18 2.27 12.73
C VAL A 152 -15.35 1.42 13.20
N ALA A 153 -16.58 1.79 12.84
CA ALA A 153 -17.77 1.04 13.20
C ALA A 153 -17.69 -0.43 12.73
N ILE A 154 -17.34 -0.67 11.47
CA ILE A 154 -17.20 -2.03 10.90
C ILE A 154 -16.15 -2.84 11.67
N ASN A 155 -15.02 -2.25 12.02
CA ASN A 155 -13.98 -2.92 12.80
C ASN A 155 -14.42 -3.26 14.22
N LEU A 156 -15.27 -2.42 14.83
CA LEU A 156 -15.85 -2.70 16.16
C LEU A 156 -16.90 -3.83 16.13
N TRP A 157 -17.56 -4.05 14.99
CA TRP A 157 -18.54 -5.15 14.85
C TRP A 157 -17.93 -6.53 14.71
N GLY A 158 -16.61 -6.61 14.53
CA GLY A 158 -15.83 -7.84 14.61
C GLY A 158 -15.37 -8.40 13.27
N VAL A 159 -14.44 -9.33 13.37
CA VAL A 159 -13.65 -9.93 12.28
C VAL A 159 -14.51 -10.54 11.17
N ARG A 160 -15.64 -11.16 11.52
CA ARG A 160 -16.50 -11.86 10.54
C ARG A 160 -17.10 -10.89 9.50
N LEU A 161 -17.57 -9.71 9.93
CA LEU A 161 -18.11 -8.71 9.01
C LEU A 161 -16.99 -8.14 8.15
N THR A 162 -15.87 -7.79 8.77
CA THR A 162 -14.69 -7.27 8.09
C THR A 162 -14.18 -8.25 7.03
N ALA A 163 -14.07 -9.55 7.35
CA ALA A 163 -13.65 -10.57 6.41
C ALA A 163 -14.59 -10.67 5.18
N ARG A 164 -15.92 -10.68 5.39
CA ARG A 164 -16.89 -10.73 4.28
C ARG A 164 -16.84 -9.50 3.38
N LEU A 165 -16.71 -8.31 3.96
CA LEU A 165 -16.58 -7.07 3.20
C LEU A 165 -15.27 -7.05 2.43
N ASN A 166 -14.22 -7.61 3.00
CA ASN A 166 -12.92 -7.71 2.38
C ASN A 166 -12.96 -8.70 1.18
N ASP A 167 -13.59 -9.86 1.32
CA ASP A 167 -13.81 -10.80 0.22
C ASP A 167 -14.57 -10.13 -0.94
N LEU A 168 -15.62 -9.36 -0.65
CA LEU A 168 -16.34 -8.58 -1.65
C LEU A 168 -15.45 -7.52 -2.31
N SER A 169 -14.59 -6.87 -1.53
CA SER A 169 -13.64 -5.85 -2.01
C SER A 169 -12.68 -6.42 -3.05
N VAL A 170 -12.18 -7.65 -2.87
CA VAL A 170 -11.28 -8.32 -3.84
C VAL A 170 -11.96 -8.45 -5.21
N TRP A 171 -13.19 -8.97 -5.23
CA TRP A 171 -13.94 -9.12 -6.48
C TRP A 171 -14.25 -7.76 -7.14
N TRP A 172 -14.55 -6.76 -6.33
CA TRP A 172 -14.75 -5.40 -6.81
C TRP A 172 -13.47 -4.81 -7.42
N HIS A 173 -12.30 -5.03 -6.81
CA HIS A 173 -11.02 -4.59 -7.35
C HIS A 173 -10.70 -5.29 -8.68
N ILE A 174 -10.83 -6.60 -8.74
CA ILE A 174 -10.58 -7.37 -9.98
C ILE A 174 -11.52 -6.89 -11.09
N GLY A 175 -12.82 -6.85 -10.81
CA GLY A 175 -13.83 -6.44 -11.80
C GLY A 175 -13.67 -4.97 -12.22
N GLY A 176 -13.41 -4.07 -11.29
CA GLY A 176 -13.22 -2.64 -11.55
C GLY A 176 -11.97 -2.36 -12.39
N VAL A 177 -10.85 -2.99 -12.05
CA VAL A 177 -9.60 -2.85 -12.82
C VAL A 177 -9.77 -3.42 -14.22
N LEU A 178 -10.40 -4.61 -14.35
CA LEU A 178 -10.67 -5.21 -15.65
C LEU A 178 -11.56 -4.31 -16.51
N LEU A 179 -12.60 -3.72 -15.91
CA LEU A 179 -13.47 -2.77 -16.59
C LEU A 179 -12.70 -1.54 -17.09
N ILE A 180 -11.82 -0.96 -16.25
CA ILE A 180 -10.97 0.17 -16.65
C ILE A 180 -10.06 -0.22 -17.82
N VAL A 181 -9.39 -1.37 -17.74
CA VAL A 181 -8.50 -1.85 -18.81
C VAL A 181 -9.27 -2.06 -20.13
N ILE A 182 -10.42 -2.70 -20.07
CA ILE A 182 -11.28 -2.93 -21.24
C ILE A 182 -11.75 -1.59 -21.81
N ALA A 183 -12.23 -0.67 -20.95
CA ALA A 183 -12.68 0.64 -21.39
C ALA A 183 -11.57 1.42 -22.09
N LEU A 184 -10.37 1.44 -21.53
CA LEU A 184 -9.21 2.12 -22.14
C LEU A 184 -8.77 1.45 -23.44
N ALA A 185 -8.79 0.11 -23.51
CA ALA A 185 -8.39 -0.64 -24.70
C ALA A 185 -9.34 -0.43 -25.88
N PHE A 186 -10.66 -0.36 -25.64
CA PHE A 186 -11.65 -0.29 -26.70
C PHE A 186 -12.16 1.15 -26.98
N PHE A 187 -12.19 2.01 -25.98
CA PHE A 187 -12.72 3.38 -26.10
C PHE A 187 -11.62 4.45 -26.04
N GLY A 188 -10.34 4.05 -25.83
CA GLY A 188 -9.20 4.97 -25.87
C GLY A 188 -9.07 5.62 -27.26
N ARG A 189 -9.05 6.97 -27.32
CA ARG A 189 -8.95 7.70 -28.59
C ARG A 189 -7.59 7.58 -29.27
N HIS A 190 -6.53 7.34 -28.50
CA HIS A 190 -5.17 7.22 -28.97
C HIS A 190 -4.47 6.04 -28.32
N HIS A 191 -3.83 5.21 -29.13
CA HIS A 191 -2.99 4.12 -28.69
C HIS A 191 -1.57 4.41 -29.14
N ASN A 192 -0.67 4.53 -28.19
CA ASN A 192 0.75 4.72 -28.47
C ASN A 192 1.37 3.40 -28.94
N PRO A 193 2.42 3.43 -29.79
CA PRO A 193 3.15 2.24 -30.17
C PRO A 193 3.84 1.61 -28.95
N LEU A 194 4.09 0.29 -28.97
CA LEU A 194 4.75 -0.43 -27.86
C LEU A 194 6.12 0.18 -27.48
N ALA A 195 6.85 0.74 -28.44
CA ALA A 195 8.11 1.43 -28.17
C ALA A 195 7.96 2.61 -27.18
N PHE A 196 6.78 3.23 -27.12
CA PHE A 196 6.50 4.30 -26.16
C PHE A 196 6.64 3.83 -24.71
N LEU A 197 6.29 2.58 -24.40
CA LEU A 197 6.40 2.01 -23.06
C LEU A 197 7.84 1.96 -22.53
N PHE A 198 8.84 1.96 -23.43
CA PHE A 198 10.26 1.92 -23.07
C PHE A 198 10.93 3.30 -23.16
N SER A 199 10.15 4.34 -23.40
CA SER A 199 10.69 5.69 -23.50
C SER A 199 10.92 6.31 -22.12
N PHE A 200 12.11 6.88 -21.93
CA PHE A 200 12.48 7.64 -20.74
C PHE A 200 12.31 9.14 -21.04
N HIS A 201 11.23 9.72 -20.54
CA HIS A 201 10.91 11.14 -20.74
C HIS A 201 10.48 11.77 -19.42
N PRO A 202 11.42 12.11 -18.53
CA PRO A 202 11.09 12.80 -17.29
C PRO A 202 10.57 14.19 -17.63
N THR A 203 9.34 14.48 -17.19
CA THR A 203 8.75 15.83 -17.28
C THR A 203 8.86 16.56 -15.95
N ALA A 204 9.32 15.88 -14.91
CA ALA A 204 9.50 16.47 -13.59
C ALA A 204 10.67 17.43 -13.61
N ASN A 205 10.37 18.70 -13.49
CA ASN A 205 11.25 19.56 -12.74
C ASN A 205 11.08 19.16 -11.26
N LEU A 206 12.12 18.60 -10.64
CA LEU A 206 12.04 18.13 -9.25
C LEU A 206 11.62 19.24 -8.27
N LEU A 207 11.86 20.51 -8.64
CA LEU A 207 11.37 21.67 -7.90
C LEU A 207 9.86 21.87 -8.04
N GLU A 208 9.24 21.47 -9.15
CA GLU A 208 7.80 21.49 -9.33
C GLU A 208 7.13 20.21 -8.77
N SER A 209 7.77 19.05 -8.83
CA SER A 209 7.21 17.83 -8.27
C SER A 209 7.19 17.83 -6.74
N SER A 210 7.98 18.66 -6.07
CA SER A 210 7.78 18.94 -4.63
C SER A 210 6.44 19.64 -4.34
N LYS A 211 5.81 20.22 -5.37
CA LYS A 211 4.44 20.76 -5.31
C LYS A 211 3.37 19.70 -5.55
N VAL A 212 3.73 18.47 -5.88
CA VAL A 212 2.80 17.39 -6.30
C VAL A 212 2.04 16.73 -5.15
N MET A 213 2.38 17.01 -3.92
CA MET A 213 1.42 16.85 -2.81
C MET A 213 0.51 18.08 -2.70
N ALA A 214 0.01 18.56 -3.84
CA ALA A 214 -1.00 19.61 -3.84
C ALA A 214 -2.35 18.99 -3.48
N VAL A 215 -2.68 19.09 -2.22
CA VAL A 215 -4.06 18.98 -1.76
C VAL A 215 -4.71 20.33 -2.09
N GLY A 216 -5.39 20.41 -3.26
CA GLY A 216 -5.91 21.65 -3.82
C GLY A 216 -4.84 22.55 -4.46
N ASP A 217 -5.17 23.77 -4.86
CA ASP A 217 -4.29 24.75 -5.51
C ASP A 217 -3.07 25.23 -4.67
N ARG A 218 -2.91 24.76 -3.46
CA ARG A 218 -1.78 25.12 -2.60
C ARG A 218 -0.71 24.03 -2.64
N ALA A 219 0.40 24.37 -3.32
CA ALA A 219 1.64 23.64 -3.17
C ALA A 219 2.07 23.67 -1.68
N ILE A 220 1.96 22.54 -1.00
CA ILE A 220 2.56 22.38 0.32
C ILE A 220 4.04 22.11 0.06
N PRO A 221 4.96 23.04 0.44
CA PRO A 221 6.37 22.76 0.32
C PRO A 221 6.66 21.53 1.18
N SER A 222 7.36 20.54 0.60
CA SER A 222 7.80 19.37 1.37
C SER A 222 8.57 19.87 2.59
N PRO A 223 8.19 19.49 3.81
CA PRO A 223 8.90 19.91 5.02
C PRO A 223 10.39 19.54 4.97
N LEU A 224 10.77 18.55 4.18
CA LEU A 224 12.16 18.16 3.93
C LEU A 224 12.97 19.28 3.27
N PHE A 225 12.40 20.02 2.31
CA PHE A 225 13.10 21.12 1.64
C PHE A 225 13.19 22.41 2.50
N ALA A 226 12.27 22.54 3.46
CA ALA A 226 12.38 23.61 4.47
C ALA A 226 13.49 23.33 5.50
N LEU A 227 13.70 22.05 5.84
CA LEU A 227 14.73 21.60 6.78
C LEU A 227 16.13 21.55 6.18
N ILE A 228 16.27 21.24 4.89
CA ILE A 228 17.57 21.05 4.22
C ILE A 228 17.56 21.77 2.85
N PRO A 229 17.80 23.09 2.82
CA PRO A 229 17.81 23.88 1.57
C PRO A 229 18.81 23.37 0.50
N GLN A 230 19.92 22.72 0.93
CA GLN A 230 20.92 22.15 0.04
C GLN A 230 20.38 20.98 -0.79
N LEU A 231 19.37 20.25 -0.30
CA LEU A 231 18.70 19.22 -1.09
C LEU A 231 18.06 19.79 -2.37
N ARG A 232 17.63 21.04 -2.33
CA ARG A 232 17.00 21.70 -3.48
C ARG A 232 17.93 21.82 -4.70
N SER A 233 19.20 22.14 -4.48
CA SER A 233 20.19 22.22 -5.57
C SER A 233 20.62 20.84 -6.07
N LEU A 234 20.73 19.86 -5.20
CA LEU A 234 20.99 18.46 -5.56
C LEU A 234 19.86 17.86 -6.42
N TYR A 235 18.62 18.16 -6.09
CA TYR A 235 17.47 17.70 -6.85
C TYR A 235 17.32 18.40 -8.21
N ALA A 236 17.72 19.65 -8.34
CA ALA A 236 17.66 20.37 -9.61
C ALA A 236 18.61 19.78 -10.67
N ALA A 237 19.70 19.14 -10.22
CA ALA A 237 20.72 18.51 -11.08
C ALA A 237 20.67 16.97 -11.04
N ALA A 238 19.53 16.40 -10.65
CA ALA A 238 19.43 14.96 -10.44
C ALA A 238 19.69 14.14 -11.72
N PRO A 239 20.61 13.18 -11.69
CA PRO A 239 20.87 12.32 -12.83
C PRO A 239 19.66 11.43 -13.15
N ALA A 240 19.54 11.02 -14.43
CA ALA A 240 18.43 10.20 -14.93
C ALA A 240 18.19 8.94 -14.08
N LEU A 241 19.26 8.32 -13.58
CA LEU A 241 19.17 7.16 -12.70
C LEU A 241 18.41 7.47 -11.39
N LEU A 242 18.69 8.62 -10.76
CA LEU A 242 17.99 9.03 -9.54
C LEU A 242 16.50 9.28 -9.82
N LEU A 243 16.17 9.91 -10.93
CA LEU A 243 14.79 10.12 -11.34
C LEU A 243 14.05 8.79 -11.55
N PHE A 244 14.71 7.83 -12.22
CA PHE A 244 14.16 6.49 -12.37
C PHE A 244 13.95 5.80 -11.04
N VAL A 245 14.93 5.82 -10.13
CA VAL A 245 14.81 5.23 -8.78
C VAL A 245 13.67 5.87 -8.00
N LEU A 246 13.52 7.20 -8.06
CA LEU A 246 12.41 7.89 -7.42
C LEU A 246 11.05 7.48 -8.01
N SER A 247 10.99 7.23 -9.32
CA SER A 247 9.75 6.78 -9.96
C SER A 247 9.28 5.41 -9.47
N LEU A 248 10.19 4.55 -8.99
CA LEU A 248 9.87 3.23 -8.44
C LEU A 248 9.02 3.30 -7.17
N LEU A 249 9.00 4.45 -6.48
CA LEU A 249 8.12 4.66 -5.31
C LEU A 249 6.65 4.46 -5.66
N GLN A 250 6.22 4.68 -6.90
CA GLN A 250 4.86 4.36 -7.34
C GLN A 250 4.54 2.87 -7.17
N ALA A 251 5.39 2.00 -7.69
CA ALA A 251 5.19 0.55 -7.59
C ALA A 251 5.41 0.08 -6.15
N GLN A 252 6.42 0.60 -5.46
CA GLN A 252 6.70 0.27 -4.06
C GLN A 252 5.53 0.60 -3.15
N TRP A 253 4.92 1.78 -3.29
CA TRP A 253 3.72 2.16 -2.56
C TRP A 253 2.56 1.21 -2.85
N THR A 254 2.35 0.85 -4.11
CA THR A 254 1.25 -0.03 -4.51
C THR A 254 1.35 -1.41 -3.86
N TYR A 255 2.55 -1.96 -3.74
CA TYR A 255 2.77 -3.26 -3.10
C TYR A 255 2.76 -3.21 -1.57
N THR A 256 2.80 -2.04 -0.95
CA THR A 256 2.79 -1.94 0.52
C THR A 256 1.53 -2.59 1.09
N GLY A 257 1.69 -3.44 2.13
CA GLY A 257 0.61 -4.17 2.77
C GLY A 257 0.48 -5.65 2.36
N TYR A 258 1.38 -6.17 1.53
CA TYR A 258 1.42 -7.59 1.20
C TYR A 258 1.66 -8.49 2.43
N ASP A 259 2.21 -7.95 3.51
CA ASP A 259 2.48 -8.59 4.79
C ASP A 259 1.25 -8.67 5.72
N ALA A 260 0.13 -8.06 5.34
CA ALA A 260 -1.05 -7.97 6.20
C ALA A 260 -1.64 -9.34 6.58
N SER A 261 -1.54 -10.34 5.70
CA SER A 261 -1.95 -11.72 5.98
C SER A 261 -1.23 -12.31 7.21
N ALA A 262 0.03 -11.97 7.41
CA ALA A 262 0.82 -12.45 8.55
C ALA A 262 0.33 -11.89 9.89
N HIS A 263 -0.19 -10.66 9.91
CA HIS A 263 -0.76 -10.06 11.11
C HIS A 263 -2.10 -10.69 11.53
N MET A 264 -2.78 -11.37 10.60
CA MET A 264 -4.05 -12.05 10.82
C MET A 264 -3.87 -13.55 11.14
N ALA A 265 -2.65 -14.01 11.41
CA ALA A 265 -2.33 -15.41 11.58
C ALA A 265 -3.12 -16.09 12.71
N GLU A 266 -3.35 -15.41 13.85
CA GLU A 266 -4.11 -15.97 14.97
C GLU A 266 -5.62 -16.02 14.74
N GLU A 267 -6.15 -15.26 13.77
CA GLU A 267 -7.55 -15.28 13.36
C GLU A 267 -7.81 -16.21 12.17
N THR A 268 -6.75 -16.77 11.59
CA THR A 268 -6.79 -17.62 10.40
C THR A 268 -6.70 -19.10 10.78
N LYS A 269 -7.59 -19.92 10.21
CA LYS A 269 -7.56 -21.38 10.34
C LYS A 269 -6.41 -21.96 9.54
N HIS A 270 -5.72 -22.97 10.09
CA HIS A 270 -4.52 -23.58 9.50
C HIS A 270 -3.47 -22.52 9.14
N SER A 271 -3.17 -21.67 10.12
CA SER A 271 -2.38 -20.44 9.92
C SER A 271 -1.01 -20.65 9.29
N ARG A 272 -0.32 -21.74 9.59
CA ARG A 272 0.98 -22.09 8.96
C ARG A 272 0.91 -22.17 7.44
N MET A 273 -0.23 -22.62 6.90
CA MET A 273 -0.43 -22.77 5.45
C MET A 273 -1.10 -21.54 4.84
N ASN A 274 -2.02 -20.93 5.57
CA ASN A 274 -2.90 -19.90 5.04
C ASN A 274 -2.39 -18.47 5.26
N SER A 275 -1.40 -18.27 6.13
CA SER A 275 -0.77 -16.96 6.39
C SER A 275 0.64 -16.82 5.79
N ALA A 276 1.14 -17.90 5.18
CA ALA A 276 2.46 -17.96 4.53
C ALA A 276 2.44 -17.50 3.06
#